data_91fe7f68919966463d8b33e1f4e46746
#
_entry.id   91fe7f68919966463d8b33e1f4e46746
#
_cell.length_a   1.000
_cell.length_b   1.000
_cell.length_c   1.000
_cell.angle_alpha   90.00
_cell.angle_beta   90.00
_cell.angle_gamma   90.00
#
_symmetry.space_group_name_H-M   'P 1'
#
loop_
_entity.id
_entity.type
_entity.pdbx_description
1 polymer ?
#
loop_
_entity_poly.entity_id
_entity_poly.type
_entity_poly.pdbx_seq_one_letter_code
_entity_poly.pdbx_strand_id
1 'polypeptide(L)'
;MAKLEKTITGNFNEILHRIEDGIINGSISASLEERSDFRIGDTHCSVRVFERYSFMGKNRVSLNVTLFGNGDTIQLSAITSGGSQAMFFKINTFGEEAFLGKLHEIL
;
A
#
# COMPACT_ATOMS: atom_id res chain seq x y z
N MET A 1 -3.57 -5.59 -11.85
CA MET A 1 -3.66 -4.84 -10.58
C MET A 1 -4.37 -5.65 -9.53
N ALA A 2 -3.93 -5.54 -8.31
CA ALA A 2 -4.60 -6.17 -7.18
C ALA A 2 -5.08 -5.09 -6.22
N LYS A 3 -6.14 -5.37 -5.50
CA LYS A 3 -6.75 -4.39 -4.60
C LYS A 3 -7.18 -5.05 -3.30
N LEU A 4 -6.94 -4.34 -2.20
CA LEU A 4 -7.43 -4.69 -0.88
C LEU A 4 -8.20 -3.50 -0.33
N GLU A 5 -9.42 -3.76 0.16
CA GLU A 5 -10.18 -2.75 0.89
C GLU A 5 -10.55 -3.31 2.25
N LYS A 6 -10.44 -2.50 3.27
CA LYS A 6 -10.67 -2.95 4.62
C LYS A 6 -11.14 -1.81 5.51
N THR A 7 -12.02 -2.12 6.44
CA THR A 7 -12.42 -1.18 7.48
C THR A 7 -11.72 -1.59 8.78
N ILE A 8 -11.06 -0.63 9.41
CA ILE A 8 -10.24 -0.87 10.60
C ILE A 8 -10.70 0.08 11.68
N THR A 9 -10.76 -0.40 12.92
CA THR A 9 -11.02 0.45 14.08
C THR A 9 -9.72 0.66 14.81
N GLY A 10 -9.39 1.92 15.11
CA GLY A 10 -8.17 2.22 15.84
C GLY A 10 -7.74 3.64 15.68
N ASN A 11 -6.49 3.90 16.04
CA ASN A 11 -5.90 5.22 15.94
C ASN A 11 -5.31 5.41 14.54
N PHE A 12 -5.73 6.48 13.88
CA PHE A 12 -5.34 6.76 12.50
C PHE A 12 -3.81 6.82 12.34
N ASN A 13 -3.16 7.60 13.18
CA ASN A 13 -1.72 7.79 13.06
C ASN A 13 -0.94 6.52 13.37
N GLU A 14 -1.37 5.75 14.34
CA GLU A 14 -0.72 4.49 14.65
C GLU A 14 -0.82 3.50 13.51
N ILE A 15 -2.01 3.42 12.90
CA ILE A 15 -2.21 2.51 11.78
C ILE A 15 -1.39 2.95 10.58
N LEU A 16 -1.35 4.26 10.30
CA LEU A 16 -0.55 4.79 9.22
C LEU A 16 0.93 4.46 9.41
N HIS A 17 1.46 4.70 10.62
CA HIS A 17 2.85 4.38 10.92
C HIS A 17 3.13 2.88 10.80
N ARG A 18 2.22 2.05 11.26
CA ARG A 18 2.37 0.60 11.15
C ARG A 18 2.48 0.16 9.69
N ILE A 19 1.65 0.75 8.84
CA ILE A 19 1.69 0.45 7.41
C ILE A 19 3.02 0.90 6.80
N GLU A 20 3.42 2.13 7.08
CA GLU A 20 4.68 2.66 6.54
C GLU A 20 5.86 1.80 6.98
N ASP A 21 5.98 1.56 8.27
CA ASP A 21 7.09 0.80 8.81
C ASP A 21 7.08 -0.65 8.32
N GLY A 22 5.89 -1.25 8.28
CA GLY A 22 5.77 -2.64 7.86
C GLY A 22 6.15 -2.85 6.41
N ILE A 23 5.76 -1.92 5.54
CA ILE A 23 6.10 -2.04 4.13
C ILE A 23 7.58 -1.78 3.90
N ILE A 24 8.10 -0.72 4.48
CA ILE A 24 9.51 -0.35 4.28
C ILE A 24 10.44 -1.40 4.88
N ASN A 25 10.15 -1.86 6.08
CA ASN A 25 11.02 -2.82 6.77
C ASN A 25 10.77 -4.26 6.35
N GLY A 26 9.64 -4.52 5.74
CA GLY A 26 9.27 -5.86 5.32
C GLY A 26 9.77 -6.26 3.95
N SER A 27 10.40 -5.35 3.23
CA SER A 27 10.92 -5.62 1.89
C SER A 27 12.21 -4.85 1.69
N ILE A 28 13.23 -5.55 1.20
CA ILE A 28 14.56 -4.96 1.00
C ILE A 28 14.53 -3.80 0.01
N SER A 29 13.70 -3.90 -1.01
CA SER A 29 13.68 -2.92 -2.10
C SER A 29 12.53 -1.93 -2.02
N ALA A 30 11.75 -1.96 -0.95
CA ALA A 30 10.61 -1.06 -0.84
C ALA A 30 11.05 0.34 -0.47
N SER A 31 10.40 1.32 -1.07
CA SER A 31 10.64 2.74 -0.78
C SER A 31 9.32 3.48 -0.79
N LEU A 32 9.25 4.55 0.00
CA LEU A 32 8.12 5.48 -0.03
C LEU A 32 8.45 6.56 -1.05
N GLU A 33 7.67 6.60 -2.12
CA GLU A 33 7.94 7.48 -3.25
C GLU A 33 7.23 8.81 -3.13
N GLU A 34 6.00 8.80 -2.63
CA GLU A 34 5.21 10.02 -2.52
C GLU A 34 4.18 9.88 -1.41
N ARG A 35 3.77 11.01 -0.88
CA ARG A 35 2.74 11.06 0.16
C ARG A 35 1.93 12.33 0.07
N SER A 36 0.68 12.24 0.50
CA SER A 36 -0.23 13.37 0.59
C SER A 36 -1.10 13.19 1.82
N ASP A 37 -1.35 14.26 2.51
CA ASP A 37 -2.20 14.23 3.70
C ASP A 37 -3.21 15.35 3.63
N PHE A 38 -4.46 15.02 3.89
CA PHE A 38 -5.55 15.98 3.89
C PHE A 38 -6.34 15.87 5.18
N ARG A 39 -6.90 16.98 5.59
CA ARG A 39 -7.76 17.00 6.76
C ARG A 39 -8.87 18.02 6.56
N ILE A 40 -10.11 17.57 6.83
CA ILE A 40 -11.27 18.44 6.85
C ILE A 40 -12.04 18.11 8.13
N GLY A 41 -12.06 19.06 9.09
CA GLY A 41 -12.66 18.80 10.39
C GLY A 41 -11.99 17.62 11.06
N ASP A 42 -12.78 16.60 11.43
CA ASP A 42 -12.27 15.38 12.06
C ASP A 42 -11.97 14.28 11.07
N THR A 43 -12.06 14.58 9.79
CA THR A 43 -11.81 13.58 8.74
C THR A 43 -10.40 13.74 8.21
N HIS A 44 -9.68 12.63 8.18
CA HIS A 44 -8.31 12.57 7.67
C HIS A 44 -8.25 11.70 6.45
N CYS A 45 -7.43 12.09 5.49
CA CYS A 45 -7.13 11.24 4.34
C CYS A 45 -5.63 11.28 4.12
N SER A 46 -5.01 10.12 4.12
CA SER A 46 -3.58 10.00 3.85
C SER A 46 -3.36 9.07 2.68
N VAL A 47 -2.53 9.51 1.74
CA VAL A 47 -2.18 8.73 0.56
C VAL A 47 -0.68 8.47 0.62
N ARG A 48 -0.30 7.23 0.41
CA ARG A 48 1.10 6.81 0.37
C ARG A 48 1.34 5.97 -0.86
N VAL A 49 2.37 6.32 -1.60
CA VAL A 49 2.77 5.56 -2.78
C VAL A 49 4.11 4.93 -2.49
N PHE A 50 4.13 3.62 -2.47
CA PHE A 50 5.35 2.84 -2.28
C PHE A 50 5.72 2.17 -3.59
N GLU A 51 6.99 1.90 -3.76
CA GLU A 51 7.48 1.07 -4.84
C GLU A 51 8.44 0.04 -4.30
N ARG A 52 8.49 -1.09 -4.96
CA ARG A 52 9.54 -2.05 -4.73
C ARG A 52 9.90 -2.70 -6.05
N TYR A 53 11.10 -3.24 -6.08
CA TYR A 53 11.57 -3.95 -7.25
C TYR A 53 10.94 -5.33 -7.28
N SER A 54 10.29 -5.67 -8.37
CA SER A 54 9.72 -6.99 -8.53
C SER A 54 10.83 -7.94 -8.98
N PHE A 55 11.25 -8.77 -8.04
CA PHE A 55 12.36 -9.66 -8.24
C PHE A 55 12.13 -10.62 -9.40
N MET A 56 10.95 -11.20 -9.43
CA MET A 56 10.59 -12.19 -10.44
C MET A 56 10.51 -11.58 -11.83
N GLY A 57 9.90 -10.43 -11.95
CA GLY A 57 9.69 -9.78 -13.24
C GLY A 57 10.73 -8.76 -13.60
N LYS A 58 11.64 -8.44 -12.68
CA LYS A 58 12.64 -7.41 -12.85
C LYS A 58 12.03 -6.05 -13.17
N ASN A 59 10.84 -5.82 -12.64
CA ASN A 59 10.10 -4.58 -12.82
C ASN A 59 9.76 -3.99 -11.48
N ARG A 60 9.47 -2.70 -11.47
CA ARG A 60 8.98 -2.05 -10.27
C ARG A 60 7.48 -2.31 -10.13
N VAL A 61 7.08 -2.53 -8.90
CA VAL A 61 5.67 -2.68 -8.54
C VAL A 61 5.35 -1.52 -7.61
N SER A 62 4.27 -0.82 -7.88
CA SER A 62 3.83 0.27 -7.01
C SER A 62 2.64 -0.17 -6.17
N LEU A 63 2.58 0.37 -4.97
CA LEU A 63 1.47 0.16 -4.06
C LEU A 63 0.96 1.52 -3.61
N ASN A 64 -0.29 1.80 -3.93
CA ASN A 64 -0.96 3.01 -3.46
C ASN A 64 -1.82 2.62 -2.27
N VAL A 65 -1.54 3.24 -1.13
CA VAL A 65 -2.32 3.02 0.08
C VAL A 65 -3.03 4.32 0.43
N THR A 66 -4.35 4.25 0.56
CA THR A 66 -5.15 5.38 0.99
C THR A 66 -5.86 5.02 2.30
N LEU A 67 -5.68 5.84 3.30
CA LEU A 67 -6.40 5.74 4.56
C LEU A 67 -7.35 6.92 4.66
N PHE A 68 -8.61 6.62 4.94
CA PHE A 68 -9.65 7.62 5.09
C PHE A 68 -10.34 7.37 6.42
N GLY A 69 -10.17 8.29 7.36
CA GLY A 69 -10.61 8.07 8.73
C GLY A 69 -11.43 9.20 9.29
N ASN A 70 -12.41 8.83 10.11
CA ASN A 70 -13.20 9.75 10.90
C ASN A 70 -13.37 9.13 12.28
N GLY A 71 -12.91 9.84 13.32
CA GLY A 71 -12.86 9.26 14.64
C GLY A 71 -11.94 8.06 14.67
N ASP A 72 -12.43 6.94 15.15
CA ASP A 72 -11.67 5.70 15.21
C ASP A 72 -12.02 4.72 14.09
N THR A 73 -12.83 5.15 13.14
CA THR A 73 -13.20 4.32 11.99
C THR A 73 -12.33 4.71 10.81
N ILE A 74 -11.61 3.74 10.27
CA ILE A 74 -10.65 3.96 9.19
C ILE A 74 -10.98 3.02 8.05
N GLN A 75 -11.09 3.59 6.86
CA GLN A 75 -11.20 2.79 5.64
C GLN A 75 -9.86 2.81 4.92
N LEU A 76 -9.44 1.64 4.50
CA LEU A 76 -8.18 1.47 3.82
C LEU A 76 -8.45 0.97 2.42
N SER A 77 -7.76 1.55 1.45
CA SER A 77 -7.72 1.04 0.09
C SER A 77 -6.25 0.90 -0.31
N ALA A 78 -5.88 -0.28 -0.75
CA ALA A 78 -4.53 -0.54 -1.23
C ALA A 78 -4.62 -1.12 -2.63
N ILE A 79 -3.94 -0.48 -3.57
CA ILE A 79 -4.00 -0.87 -4.98
C ILE A 79 -2.58 -1.00 -5.49
N THR A 80 -2.28 -2.15 -6.08
CA THR A 80 -0.97 -2.36 -6.68
C THR A 80 -1.04 -2.21 -8.18
N SER A 81 0.09 -1.80 -8.78
CA SER A 81 0.24 -1.88 -10.21
C SER A 81 1.67 -2.29 -10.53
N GLY A 82 1.82 -3.13 -11.53
CA GLY A 82 3.13 -3.58 -11.98
C GLY A 82 3.55 -2.86 -13.24
N GLY A 83 4.72 -3.21 -13.75
CA GLY A 83 5.23 -2.64 -14.97
C GLY A 83 4.33 -2.87 -16.16
N SER A 84 4.51 -2.08 -17.20
CA SER A 84 3.65 -2.13 -18.39
C SER A 84 3.65 -3.49 -19.05
N GLN A 85 4.74 -4.21 -18.97
CA GLN A 85 4.83 -5.53 -19.56
C GLN A 85 4.18 -6.61 -18.73
N ALA A 86 3.66 -6.26 -17.58
CA ALA A 86 3.00 -7.20 -16.69
C ALA A 86 1.88 -7.94 -17.38
N MET A 87 1.21 -7.29 -18.30
CA MET A 87 0.09 -7.90 -19.00
C MET A 87 0.46 -9.17 -19.75
N PHE A 88 1.72 -9.32 -20.09
CA PHE A 88 2.13 -10.48 -20.85
C PHE A 88 2.54 -11.65 -19.97
N PHE A 89 2.76 -11.39 -18.68
CA PHE A 89 3.32 -12.42 -17.83
C PHE A 89 2.70 -12.38 -16.44
N LYS A 90 2.37 -13.55 -15.96
CA LYS A 90 1.86 -13.71 -14.60
C LYS A 90 2.87 -13.33 -13.55
N ILE A 91 4.12 -13.28 -13.91
CA ILE A 91 5.20 -12.93 -12.99
C ILE A 91 4.96 -11.56 -12.36
N ASN A 92 4.55 -10.58 -13.17
CA ASN A 92 4.28 -9.25 -12.66
C ASN A 92 3.03 -9.20 -11.79
N THR A 93 1.99 -9.92 -12.22
CA THR A 93 0.77 -10.04 -11.41
C THR A 93 1.12 -10.69 -10.07
N PHE A 94 1.95 -11.70 -10.13
CA PHE A 94 2.41 -12.39 -8.93
C PHE A 94 3.16 -11.43 -8.01
N GLY A 95 4.00 -10.58 -8.58
CA GLY A 95 4.70 -9.56 -7.80
C GLY A 95 3.76 -8.56 -7.13
N GLU A 96 2.71 -8.14 -7.84
CA GLU A 96 1.70 -7.26 -7.27
C GLU A 96 1.00 -7.93 -6.08
N GLU A 97 0.61 -9.17 -6.27
CA GLU A 97 -0.07 -9.93 -5.21
C GLU A 97 0.84 -10.15 -4.01
N ALA A 98 2.12 -10.40 -4.25
CA ALA A 98 3.06 -10.58 -3.17
C ALA A 98 3.22 -9.30 -2.35
N PHE A 99 3.24 -8.15 -3.01
CA PHE A 99 3.34 -6.87 -2.33
C PHE A 99 2.07 -6.60 -1.51
N LEU A 100 0.92 -6.88 -2.10
CA LEU A 100 -0.35 -6.73 -1.39
C LEU A 100 -0.46 -7.70 -0.23
N GLY A 101 0.03 -8.92 -0.40
CA GLY A 101 0.10 -9.91 0.67
C GLY A 101 0.92 -9.43 1.85
N LYS A 102 1.99 -8.68 1.58
CA LYS A 102 2.80 -8.09 2.63
C LYS A 102 1.98 -7.14 3.49
N LEU A 103 1.13 -6.36 2.84
CA LEU A 103 0.24 -5.46 3.56
C LEU A 103 -0.75 -6.23 4.43
N HIS A 104 -1.28 -7.34 3.94
CA HIS A 104 -2.16 -8.20 4.73
C HIS A 104 -1.49 -8.68 6.01
N GLU A 105 -0.22 -9.04 5.93
CA GLU A 105 0.52 -9.51 7.10
C GLU A 105 0.67 -8.42 8.16
N ILE A 106 0.77 -7.18 7.74
CA ILE A 106 0.94 -6.04 8.64
C ILE A 106 -0.35 -5.74 9.40
N LEU A 107 -1.46 -5.88 8.73
CA LEU A 107 -2.77 -5.58 9.28
C LEU A 107 -3.41 -6.82 9.87
#